data_bddb2f1a62b77613ea8516daa939ad37
#
_entry.id   bddb2f1a62b77613ea8516daa939ad37
#
_cell.length_a   1.000
_cell.length_b   1.000
_cell.length_c   1.000
_cell.angle_alpha   90.00
_cell.angle_beta   90.00
_cell.angle_gamma   90.00
#
_symmetry.space_group_name_H-M   'P 1'
#
loop_
_entity.id
_entity.type
_entity.pdbx_description
1 polymer ?
#
loop_
_entity_poly.entity_id
_entity_poly.type
_entity_poly.pdbx_seq_one_letter_code
_entity_poly.pdbx_strand_id
1 'polypeptide(L)'
;MKNPLANLFKKKDAGNAPSVTPEAPSKKKENFFQKLIKNRLGKSSVKGEEIVGVDLTTNEIRLAQISTNKSNQWILEKFYTHKIEGLEENATVLEHPDKIGDELKIALQKSKISTSNAAIAIPVTSAIIRVVTSPLMTDEELNNAVKTDSLWENLVQLTDNLDDYSIFHQVINRNPTENTMDILFVASKLADINSYTDIIKKGGLNAVIIDVKCFALKSAVDQINQISGSIEDSNLTAVLEFGLDENYVMILYENNPIITDIFIRGQD
;
A
#
# COMPACT_ATOMS: atom_id res chain seq x y z
N MET A 1 -13.23 -5.39 -34.57
CA MET A 1 -12.71 -4.11 -34.06
C MET A 1 -11.19 -4.22 -34.00
N LYS A 2 -10.45 -3.28 -34.58
CA LYS A 2 -8.99 -3.37 -34.67
C LYS A 2 -8.40 -2.96 -33.32
N ASN A 3 -7.58 -3.83 -32.72
CA ASN A 3 -6.92 -3.61 -31.44
C ASN A 3 -5.91 -2.45 -31.57
N PRO A 4 -6.06 -1.33 -30.82
CA PRO A 4 -5.19 -0.17 -30.95
C PRO A 4 -3.74 -0.41 -30.48
N LEU A 5 -3.47 -1.48 -29.71
CA LEU A 5 -2.14 -1.80 -29.20
C LEU A 5 -1.25 -2.59 -30.17
N ALA A 6 -1.80 -3.08 -31.30
CA ALA A 6 -1.03 -3.84 -32.29
C ALA A 6 0.11 -3.06 -32.98
N ASN A 7 0.13 -1.74 -32.84
CA ASN A 7 1.14 -0.89 -33.47
C ASN A 7 2.35 -0.57 -32.57
N LEU A 8 2.29 -0.89 -31.27
CA LEU A 8 3.40 -0.60 -30.35
C LEU A 8 4.60 -1.57 -30.49
N PHE A 9 4.40 -2.73 -31.12
CA PHE A 9 5.40 -3.80 -31.18
C PHE A 9 5.86 -4.17 -32.59
N LYS A 10 5.69 -3.28 -33.62
CA LYS A 10 6.30 -3.54 -34.94
C LYS A 10 7.80 -3.30 -34.87
N LYS A 11 8.57 -4.39 -34.85
CA LYS A 11 10.00 -4.41 -35.13
C LYS A 11 10.28 -3.70 -36.47
N LYS A 12 11.08 -2.64 -36.46
CA LYS A 12 11.70 -2.09 -37.64
C LYS A 12 12.87 -2.98 -38.06
N ASP A 13 12.81 -3.49 -39.23
CA ASP A 13 13.87 -4.29 -39.84
C ASP A 13 15.15 -3.47 -40.05
N ALA A 14 16.26 -4.23 -39.94
CA ALA A 14 17.62 -3.75 -39.94
C ALA A 14 18.01 -3.05 -41.28
N GLY A 15 18.61 -1.88 -41.15
CA GLY A 15 19.33 -1.19 -42.20
C GLY A 15 20.53 -0.47 -41.64
N ASN A 16 21.70 -0.97 -42.02
CA ASN A 16 23.07 -0.38 -41.98
C ASN A 16 23.48 0.55 -40.81
N ALA A 17 24.40 0.08 -40.04
CA ALA A 17 25.17 0.83 -39.05
C ALA A 17 26.22 1.77 -39.72
N PRO A 18 26.44 2.94 -39.11
CA PRO A 18 27.80 3.50 -38.99
C PRO A 18 28.27 3.44 -37.57
N SER A 19 29.52 3.08 -37.41
CA SER A 19 30.31 3.02 -36.20
C SER A 19 30.26 4.33 -35.40
N VAL A 20 29.84 4.27 -34.15
CA VAL A 20 29.95 5.38 -33.19
C VAL A 20 30.59 4.86 -31.92
N THR A 21 31.67 5.52 -31.54
CA THR A 21 32.42 5.43 -30.29
C THR A 21 31.53 5.45 -29.05
N PRO A 22 31.86 4.76 -27.96
CA PRO A 22 31.05 4.75 -26.76
C PRO A 22 31.18 6.08 -26.03
N GLU A 23 30.10 6.88 -26.03
CA GLU A 23 29.94 7.99 -25.13
C GLU A 23 29.67 7.48 -23.70
N ALA A 24 30.31 8.12 -22.73
CA ALA A 24 30.16 7.87 -21.30
C ALA A 24 28.71 8.01 -20.86
N PRO A 25 28.24 7.21 -19.85
CA PRO A 25 26.85 7.24 -19.42
C PRO A 25 26.49 8.60 -18.83
N SER A 26 25.59 9.31 -19.50
CA SER A 26 24.98 10.54 -19.01
C SER A 26 24.28 10.23 -17.68
N LYS A 27 24.67 10.91 -16.61
CA LYS A 27 24.01 10.88 -15.31
C LYS A 27 22.54 11.27 -15.50
N LYS A 28 21.61 10.27 -15.51
CA LYS A 28 20.17 10.50 -15.44
C LYS A 28 19.91 11.32 -14.18
N LYS A 29 19.29 12.49 -14.35
CA LYS A 29 18.76 13.29 -13.24
C LYS A 29 17.72 12.43 -12.53
N GLU A 30 18.05 11.93 -11.35
CA GLU A 30 17.05 11.34 -10.44
C GLU A 30 15.98 12.41 -10.22
N ASN A 31 14.73 12.04 -10.47
CA ASN A 31 13.59 12.91 -10.24
C ASN A 31 13.60 13.39 -8.80
N PHE A 32 13.42 14.69 -8.59
CA PHE A 32 13.39 15.35 -7.29
C PHE A 32 12.46 14.62 -6.31
N PHE A 33 11.36 14.05 -6.80
CA PHE A 33 10.40 13.25 -6.03
C PHE A 33 10.96 11.91 -5.53
N GLN A 34 11.74 11.20 -6.35
CA GLN A 34 12.43 9.97 -5.88
C GLN A 34 13.43 10.27 -4.78
N LYS A 35 14.08 11.44 -4.83
CA LYS A 35 14.95 11.93 -3.75
C LYS A 35 14.16 12.32 -2.50
N LEU A 36 12.97 12.91 -2.65
CA LEU A 36 12.13 13.32 -1.53
C LEU A 36 11.53 12.11 -0.81
N ILE A 37 11.06 11.11 -1.56
CA ILE A 37 10.58 9.83 -1.03
C ILE A 37 11.72 9.04 -0.40
N LYS A 38 12.88 8.92 -1.06
CA LYS A 38 14.08 8.30 -0.45
C LYS A 38 14.55 9.03 0.81
N ASN A 39 14.45 10.36 0.88
CA ASN A 39 14.87 11.13 2.06
C ASN A 39 13.81 11.18 3.17
N ARG A 40 12.52 11.02 2.88
CA ARG A 40 11.45 11.01 3.89
C ARG A 40 11.05 9.60 4.34
N LEU A 41 11.10 8.60 3.45
CA LEU A 41 10.92 7.18 3.76
C LEU A 41 12.24 6.42 3.92
N GLY A 42 13.35 7.07 3.70
CA GLY A 42 14.65 6.48 3.49
C GLY A 42 15.55 6.31 4.70
N LYS A 43 14.99 6.05 5.87
CA LYS A 43 15.65 5.09 6.76
C LYS A 43 14.86 3.80 6.61
N SER A 44 15.28 2.95 5.64
CA SER A 44 14.83 1.57 5.63
C SER A 44 14.90 1.04 7.05
N SER A 45 13.78 0.50 7.58
CA SER A 45 13.80 -0.17 8.87
C SER A 45 14.95 -1.16 8.83
N VAL A 46 15.95 -0.92 9.64
CA VAL A 46 17.07 -1.84 9.76
C VAL A 46 16.48 -3.11 10.35
N LYS A 47 16.76 -4.25 9.76
CA LYS A 47 16.31 -5.55 10.22
C LYS A 47 16.61 -5.66 11.73
N GLY A 48 15.58 -5.63 12.58
CA GLY A 48 15.70 -5.64 14.04
C GLY A 48 15.28 -4.36 14.76
N GLU A 49 14.83 -3.28 14.07
CA GLU A 49 14.21 -2.13 14.72
C GLU A 49 12.79 -2.49 15.17
N GLU A 50 12.48 -2.12 16.42
CA GLU A 50 11.11 -2.26 16.94
C GLU A 50 10.17 -1.27 16.25
N ILE A 51 8.98 -1.74 15.87
CA ILE A 51 7.95 -0.96 15.18
C ILE A 51 6.65 -1.10 15.98
N VAL A 52 5.92 0.01 16.15
CA VAL A 52 4.56 0.00 16.66
C VAL A 52 3.57 0.09 15.50
N GLY A 53 2.60 -0.82 15.46
CA GLY A 53 1.43 -0.70 14.62
C GLY A 53 0.49 0.36 15.21
N VAL A 54 0.06 1.31 14.40
CA VAL A 54 -0.84 2.40 14.79
C VAL A 54 -2.07 2.36 13.88
N ASP A 55 -3.23 2.06 14.46
CA ASP A 55 -4.52 2.19 13.81
C ASP A 55 -5.21 3.45 14.35
N LEU A 56 -5.57 4.35 13.43
CA LEU A 56 -6.21 5.62 13.70
C LEU A 56 -7.66 5.58 13.24
N THR A 57 -8.57 5.86 14.16
CA THR A 57 -9.98 6.15 13.88
C THR A 57 -10.38 7.44 14.57
N THR A 58 -11.58 7.93 14.31
CA THR A 58 -12.06 9.19 14.92
C THR A 58 -12.46 9.03 16.38
N ASN A 59 -12.73 7.83 16.84
CA ASN A 59 -13.15 7.53 18.20
C ASN A 59 -12.11 6.80 19.05
N GLU A 60 -11.10 6.20 18.43
CA GLU A 60 -10.03 5.53 19.17
C GLU A 60 -8.72 5.39 18.39
N ILE A 61 -7.63 5.28 19.12
CA ILE A 61 -6.30 4.94 18.63
C ILE A 61 -5.91 3.60 19.23
N ARG A 62 -5.56 2.64 18.39
CA ARG A 62 -5.03 1.34 18.80
C ARG A 62 -3.55 1.26 18.50
N LEU A 63 -2.79 0.82 19.49
CA LEU A 63 -1.34 0.64 19.39
C LEU A 63 -1.00 -0.81 19.68
N ALA A 64 -0.19 -1.42 18.81
CA ALA A 64 0.31 -2.77 18.99
C ALA A 64 1.81 -2.82 18.70
N GLN A 65 2.60 -3.25 19.69
CA GLN A 65 4.04 -3.50 19.53
C GLN A 65 4.27 -5.00 19.50
N ILE A 66 4.87 -5.48 18.43
CA ILE A 66 5.21 -6.89 18.23
C ILE A 66 6.72 -7.05 18.12
N SER A 67 7.21 -8.17 18.59
CA SER A 67 8.60 -8.60 18.45
C SER A 67 8.68 -10.03 17.94
N THR A 68 9.89 -10.52 17.73
CA THR A 68 10.14 -11.94 17.44
C THR A 68 11.04 -12.54 18.51
N ASN A 69 10.69 -13.74 18.99
CA ASN A 69 11.56 -14.48 19.91
C ASN A 69 12.72 -15.15 19.15
N LYS A 70 13.60 -15.83 19.91
CA LYS A 70 14.76 -16.54 19.34
C LYS A 70 14.38 -17.66 18.37
N SER A 71 13.13 -18.12 18.40
CA SER A 71 12.57 -19.15 17.50
C SER A 71 11.80 -18.55 16.32
N ASN A 72 11.94 -17.25 16.04
CA ASN A 72 11.23 -16.50 15.00
C ASN A 72 9.69 -16.52 15.15
N GLN A 73 9.17 -16.74 16.37
CA GLN A 73 7.73 -16.62 16.62
C GLN A 73 7.39 -15.20 17.03
N TRP A 74 6.26 -14.72 16.54
CA TRP A 74 5.72 -13.41 16.89
C TRP A 74 5.25 -13.35 18.34
N ILE A 75 5.60 -12.29 19.03
CA ILE A 75 5.17 -11.99 20.41
C ILE A 75 4.50 -10.63 20.40
N LEU A 76 3.28 -10.54 20.93
CA LEU A 76 2.63 -9.28 21.24
C LEU A 76 3.23 -8.74 22.55
N GLU A 77 4.08 -7.73 22.44
CA GLU A 77 4.76 -7.10 23.59
C GLU A 77 3.83 -6.16 24.35
N LYS A 78 3.12 -5.32 23.59
CA LYS A 78 2.20 -4.31 24.15
C LYS A 78 1.01 -4.14 23.23
N PHE A 79 -0.15 -3.96 23.85
CA PHE A 79 -1.37 -3.54 23.17
C PHE A 79 -2.06 -2.47 24.02
N TYR A 80 -2.51 -1.40 23.37
CA TYR A 80 -3.18 -0.31 24.05
C TYR A 80 -4.23 0.32 23.17
N THR A 81 -5.41 0.60 23.73
CA THR A 81 -6.48 1.34 23.09
C THR A 81 -6.72 2.65 23.83
N HIS A 82 -6.71 3.75 23.10
CA HIS A 82 -7.00 5.09 23.61
C HIS A 82 -8.27 5.62 22.95
N LYS A 83 -9.26 5.95 23.77
CA LYS A 83 -10.52 6.55 23.27
C LYS A 83 -10.34 8.04 23.04
N ILE A 84 -10.91 8.52 21.96
CA ILE A 84 -10.98 9.94 21.58
C ILE A 84 -12.40 10.40 21.83
N GLU A 85 -12.56 11.55 22.47
CA GLU A 85 -13.87 12.14 22.73
C GLU A 85 -14.01 13.50 22.05
N GLY A 86 -15.25 13.90 21.79
CA GLY A 86 -15.59 15.23 21.28
C GLY A 86 -15.21 15.47 19.82
N LEU A 87 -15.26 14.45 18.99
CA LEU A 87 -15.35 14.55 17.54
C LEU A 87 -16.78 14.29 17.10
N GLU A 88 -17.14 14.81 15.93
CA GLU A 88 -18.47 14.61 15.33
C GLU A 88 -18.60 13.16 14.82
N GLU A 89 -19.83 12.65 14.81
CA GLU A 89 -20.13 11.25 14.50
C GLU A 89 -19.69 10.83 13.08
N ASN A 90 -19.67 11.76 12.14
CA ASN A 90 -19.26 11.52 10.74
C ASN A 90 -17.91 12.13 10.36
N ALA A 91 -17.12 12.56 11.34
CA ALA A 91 -15.81 13.13 11.08
C ALA A 91 -14.83 12.10 10.51
N THR A 92 -13.84 12.56 9.78
CA THR A 92 -12.72 11.75 9.33
C THR A 92 -11.44 12.12 10.08
N VAL A 93 -10.48 11.21 10.11
CA VAL A 93 -9.17 11.44 10.74
C VAL A 93 -8.48 12.67 10.15
N LEU A 94 -8.61 12.89 8.84
CA LEU A 94 -7.96 14.01 8.13
C LEU A 94 -8.65 15.35 8.33
N GLU A 95 -9.88 15.40 8.82
CA GLU A 95 -10.56 16.66 9.20
C GLU A 95 -10.06 17.20 10.54
N HIS A 96 -9.50 16.35 11.40
CA HIS A 96 -9.04 16.72 12.74
C HIS A 96 -7.58 16.32 13.02
N PRO A 97 -6.61 16.60 12.11
CA PRO A 97 -5.26 16.09 12.19
C PRO A 97 -4.53 16.50 13.48
N ASP A 98 -4.80 17.73 13.93
CA ASP A 98 -4.18 18.27 15.13
C ASP A 98 -4.62 17.55 16.39
N LYS A 99 -5.92 17.33 16.53
CA LYS A 99 -6.49 16.63 17.67
C LYS A 99 -6.04 15.18 17.71
N ILE A 100 -6.12 14.48 16.58
CA ILE A 100 -5.69 13.07 16.48
C ILE A 100 -4.20 12.93 16.82
N GLY A 101 -3.35 13.84 16.35
CA GLY A 101 -1.92 13.84 16.68
C GLY A 101 -1.64 14.07 18.17
N ASP A 102 -2.37 14.96 18.82
CA ASP A 102 -2.25 15.21 20.25
C ASP A 102 -2.75 14.00 21.08
N GLU A 103 -3.88 13.38 20.69
CA GLU A 103 -4.39 12.15 21.31
C GLU A 103 -3.43 10.96 21.11
N LEU A 104 -2.79 10.86 19.94
CA LEU A 104 -1.75 9.85 19.70
C LEU A 104 -0.56 10.02 20.66
N LYS A 105 -0.15 11.25 20.91
CA LYS A 105 0.92 11.53 21.89
C LYS A 105 0.54 11.08 23.30
N ILE A 106 -0.72 11.34 23.71
CA ILE A 106 -1.26 10.89 25.00
C ILE A 106 -1.29 9.35 25.06
N ALA A 107 -1.76 8.71 23.98
CA ALA A 107 -1.82 7.25 23.88
C ALA A 107 -0.45 6.60 24.02
N LEU A 108 0.59 7.16 23.37
CA LEU A 108 1.97 6.68 23.48
C LEU A 108 2.52 6.81 24.90
N GLN A 109 2.27 7.93 25.57
CA GLN A 109 2.69 8.12 26.95
C GLN A 109 2.04 7.09 27.89
N LYS A 110 0.74 6.84 27.75
CA LYS A 110 -0.02 5.88 28.58
C LYS A 110 0.36 4.42 28.29
N SER A 111 0.62 4.08 27.02
CA SER A 111 0.98 2.71 26.62
C SER A 111 2.39 2.30 27.04
N LYS A 112 3.25 3.26 27.37
CA LYS A 112 4.69 3.04 27.66
C LYS A 112 5.42 2.36 26.49
N ILE A 113 4.96 2.57 25.26
CA ILE A 113 5.67 2.16 24.04
C ILE A 113 6.89 3.06 23.90
N SER A 114 8.04 2.46 23.62
CA SER A 114 9.33 3.16 23.58
C SER A 114 9.93 3.29 22.18
N THR A 115 9.38 2.56 21.19
CA THR A 115 9.84 2.70 19.80
C THR A 115 9.45 4.05 19.21
N SER A 116 10.29 4.56 18.31
CA SER A 116 10.02 5.77 17.53
C SER A 116 9.49 5.49 16.12
N ASN A 117 9.46 4.21 15.71
CA ASN A 117 9.04 3.82 14.36
C ASN A 117 7.62 3.27 14.37
N ALA A 118 6.80 3.72 13.42
CA ALA A 118 5.42 3.29 13.28
C ALA A 118 5.15 2.63 11.92
N ALA A 119 4.33 1.59 11.94
CA ALA A 119 3.59 1.10 10.79
C ALA A 119 2.14 1.58 10.90
N ILE A 120 1.63 2.19 9.85
CA ILE A 120 0.25 2.67 9.78
C ILE A 120 -0.47 2.06 8.60
N ALA A 121 -1.79 1.97 8.70
CA ALA A 121 -2.65 1.60 7.60
C ALA A 121 -3.66 2.72 7.36
N ILE A 122 -3.65 3.25 6.13
CA ILE A 122 -4.62 4.28 5.71
C ILE A 122 -5.95 3.60 5.34
N PRO A 123 -7.08 4.32 5.42
CA PRO A 123 -8.39 3.79 5.04
C PRO A 123 -8.43 3.29 3.59
N VAL A 124 -9.26 2.29 3.34
CA VAL A 124 -9.46 1.75 1.98
C VAL A 124 -10.05 2.81 1.05
N THR A 125 -10.87 3.72 1.59
CA THR A 125 -11.44 4.87 0.88
C THR A 125 -10.40 5.90 0.42
N SER A 126 -9.19 5.90 1.00
CA SER A 126 -8.05 6.72 0.58
C SER A 126 -7.18 6.05 -0.50
N ALA A 127 -7.59 4.88 -0.99
CA ALA A 127 -6.86 4.14 -2.01
C ALA A 127 -7.74 3.75 -3.20
N ILE A 128 -7.18 3.78 -4.39
CA ILE A 128 -7.75 3.19 -5.59
C ILE A 128 -7.13 1.80 -5.72
N ILE A 129 -7.96 0.77 -5.66
CA ILE A 129 -7.54 -0.62 -5.75
C ILE A 129 -8.24 -1.25 -6.94
N ARG A 130 -7.48 -1.77 -7.90
CA ARG A 130 -8.04 -2.39 -9.11
C ARG A 130 -7.20 -3.58 -9.54
N VAL A 131 -7.87 -4.58 -10.09
CA VAL A 131 -7.21 -5.62 -10.88
C VAL A 131 -7.40 -5.26 -12.35
N VAL A 132 -6.31 -5.08 -13.07
CA VAL A 132 -6.31 -4.69 -14.47
C VAL A 132 -5.67 -5.78 -15.32
N THR A 133 -6.29 -6.12 -16.45
CA THR A 133 -5.75 -7.11 -17.38
C THR A 133 -4.95 -6.41 -18.48
N SER A 134 -3.73 -6.84 -18.68
CA SER A 134 -2.81 -6.33 -19.72
C SER A 134 -2.32 -7.45 -20.63
N PRO A 135 -1.73 -7.14 -21.79
CA PRO A 135 -0.98 -8.13 -22.55
C PRO A 135 0.13 -8.76 -21.70
N LEU A 136 0.41 -10.03 -21.95
CA LEU A 136 1.49 -10.74 -21.25
C LEU A 136 2.85 -10.07 -21.51
N MET A 137 3.54 -9.74 -20.43
CA MET A 137 4.86 -9.12 -20.45
C MET A 137 5.81 -9.88 -19.54
N THR A 138 7.09 -9.87 -19.88
CA THR A 138 8.16 -10.23 -18.95
C THR A 138 8.30 -9.18 -17.84
N ASP A 139 9.00 -9.51 -16.76
CA ASP A 139 9.23 -8.54 -15.68
C ASP A 139 10.02 -7.31 -16.15
N GLU A 140 10.93 -7.47 -17.11
CA GLU A 140 11.68 -6.37 -17.68
C GLU A 140 10.80 -5.44 -18.54
N GLU A 141 9.93 -6.02 -19.37
CA GLU A 141 8.96 -5.26 -20.18
C GLU A 141 7.98 -4.51 -19.31
N LEU A 142 7.45 -5.16 -18.26
CA LEU A 142 6.56 -4.52 -17.28
C LEU A 142 7.26 -3.36 -16.56
N ASN A 143 8.49 -3.58 -16.05
CA ASN A 143 9.25 -2.54 -15.39
C ASN A 143 9.54 -1.34 -16.30
N ASN A 144 9.73 -1.56 -17.59
CA ASN A 144 9.91 -0.49 -18.56
C ASN A 144 8.59 0.23 -18.86
N ALA A 145 7.47 -0.50 -19.02
CA ALA A 145 6.15 0.07 -19.27
C ALA A 145 5.67 0.95 -18.08
N VAL A 146 5.90 0.49 -16.85
CA VAL A 146 5.58 1.25 -15.62
C VAL A 146 6.36 2.55 -15.51
N LYS A 147 7.61 2.58 -15.95
CA LYS A 147 8.46 3.80 -15.90
C LYS A 147 8.01 4.91 -16.85
N THR A 148 7.24 4.58 -17.85
CA THR A 148 6.77 5.52 -18.88
C THR A 148 5.37 6.08 -18.61
N ASP A 149 4.76 5.74 -17.47
CA ASP A 149 3.40 6.10 -17.01
C ASP A 149 2.27 5.72 -18.00
N SER A 150 2.60 5.49 -19.25
CA SER A 150 1.65 5.17 -20.33
C SER A 150 0.84 3.89 -20.07
N LEU A 151 1.36 2.96 -19.26
CA LEU A 151 0.65 1.74 -18.88
C LEU A 151 -0.58 2.08 -18.05
N TRP A 152 -0.40 2.90 -17.02
CA TRP A 152 -1.47 3.23 -16.06
C TRP A 152 -2.50 4.18 -16.66
N GLU A 153 -2.07 5.17 -17.46
CA GLU A 153 -2.98 6.07 -18.20
C GLU A 153 -3.98 5.30 -19.05
N ASN A 154 -3.52 4.22 -19.70
CA ASN A 154 -4.37 3.40 -20.55
C ASN A 154 -5.25 2.39 -19.78
N LEU A 155 -4.76 1.84 -18.67
CA LEU A 155 -5.43 0.76 -17.96
C LEU A 155 -6.35 1.23 -16.85
N VAL A 156 -6.01 2.32 -16.16
CA VAL A 156 -6.71 2.74 -14.92
C VAL A 156 -7.63 3.94 -15.12
N GLN A 157 -7.37 4.80 -16.10
CA GLN A 157 -8.15 6.02 -16.40
C GLN A 157 -8.37 6.88 -15.14
N LEU A 158 -7.28 7.26 -14.48
CA LEU A 158 -7.34 8.21 -13.37
C LEU A 158 -7.74 9.58 -13.91
N THR A 159 -8.56 10.31 -13.14
CA THR A 159 -9.02 11.67 -13.51
C THR A 159 -7.97 12.74 -13.19
N ASP A 160 -7.07 12.44 -12.27
CA ASP A 160 -6.02 13.33 -11.80
C ASP A 160 -4.67 12.91 -12.40
N ASN A 161 -3.65 13.77 -12.22
CA ASN A 161 -2.29 13.47 -12.67
C ASN A 161 -1.70 12.30 -11.88
N LEU A 162 -1.07 11.35 -12.56
CA LEU A 162 -0.38 10.21 -11.94
C LEU A 162 0.72 10.64 -10.96
N ASP A 163 1.37 11.77 -11.22
CA ASP A 163 2.39 12.35 -10.34
C ASP A 163 1.86 12.71 -8.94
N ASP A 164 0.54 12.89 -8.77
CA ASP A 164 -0.11 13.17 -7.50
C ASP A 164 -0.36 11.91 -6.65
N TYR A 165 -0.03 10.74 -7.18
CA TYR A 165 -0.25 9.46 -6.51
C TYR A 165 1.05 8.73 -6.17
N SER A 166 1.01 8.00 -5.07
CA SER A 166 1.92 6.89 -4.80
C SER A 166 1.30 5.62 -5.38
N ILE A 167 2.00 4.98 -6.32
CA ILE A 167 1.49 3.81 -7.04
C ILE A 167 2.28 2.57 -6.62
N PHE A 168 1.56 1.51 -6.28
CA PHE A 168 2.06 0.16 -6.09
C PHE A 168 1.40 -0.77 -7.10
N HIS A 169 2.12 -1.75 -7.59
CA HIS A 169 1.58 -2.79 -8.46
C HIS A 169 2.21 -4.15 -8.17
N GLN A 170 1.43 -5.19 -8.43
CA GLN A 170 1.86 -6.58 -8.29
C GLN A 170 1.20 -7.44 -9.37
N VAL A 171 1.97 -8.25 -10.07
CA VAL A 171 1.43 -9.29 -10.96
C VAL A 171 0.79 -10.37 -10.08
N ILE A 172 -0.51 -10.61 -10.28
CA ILE A 172 -1.26 -11.62 -9.52
C ILE A 172 -1.54 -12.88 -10.33
N ASN A 173 -1.55 -12.77 -11.66
CA ASN A 173 -1.75 -13.92 -12.53
C ASN A 173 -1.06 -13.70 -13.89
N ARG A 174 -0.60 -14.79 -14.50
CA ARG A 174 -0.13 -14.82 -15.90
C ARG A 174 -0.83 -15.94 -16.64
N ASN A 175 -1.48 -15.60 -17.74
CA ASN A 175 -2.17 -16.56 -18.61
C ASN A 175 -1.49 -16.62 -19.99
N PRO A 176 -0.52 -17.55 -20.18
CA PRO A 176 0.17 -17.69 -21.44
C PRO A 176 -0.73 -18.11 -22.61
N THR A 177 -1.82 -18.85 -22.30
CA THR A 177 -2.76 -19.35 -23.31
C THR A 177 -3.53 -18.18 -23.97
N GLU A 178 -3.93 -17.20 -23.19
CA GLU A 178 -4.65 -16.02 -23.66
C GLU A 178 -3.70 -14.84 -23.97
N ASN A 179 -2.42 -15.01 -23.74
CA ASN A 179 -1.40 -13.97 -23.85
C ASN A 179 -1.73 -12.72 -23.02
N THR A 180 -2.22 -12.93 -21.80
CA THR A 180 -2.62 -11.87 -20.86
C THR A 180 -1.97 -12.06 -19.50
N MET A 181 -1.99 -11.00 -18.70
CA MET A 181 -1.63 -11.04 -17.28
C MET A 181 -2.52 -10.07 -16.50
N ASP A 182 -2.80 -10.43 -15.24
CA ASP A 182 -3.55 -9.60 -14.32
C ASP A 182 -2.62 -8.93 -13.33
N ILE A 183 -2.79 -7.64 -13.16
CA ILE A 183 -1.96 -6.80 -12.30
C ILE A 183 -2.86 -6.15 -11.26
N LEU A 184 -2.56 -6.37 -9.98
CA LEU A 184 -3.10 -5.57 -8.90
C LEU A 184 -2.45 -4.18 -8.99
N PHE A 185 -3.29 -3.16 -9.10
CA PHE A 185 -2.93 -1.76 -9.06
C PHE A 185 -3.48 -1.13 -7.79
N VAL A 186 -2.63 -0.45 -7.05
CA VAL A 186 -3.00 0.29 -5.84
C VAL A 186 -2.40 1.69 -5.94
N ALA A 187 -3.23 2.71 -5.80
CA ALA A 187 -2.78 4.09 -5.80
C ALA A 187 -3.44 4.88 -4.67
N SER A 188 -2.68 5.75 -4.02
CA SER A 188 -3.18 6.67 -3.01
C SER A 188 -2.62 8.06 -3.23
N LYS A 189 -3.43 9.11 -2.97
CA LYS A 189 -2.97 10.50 -3.14
C LYS A 189 -1.83 10.79 -2.19
N LEU A 190 -0.76 11.37 -2.73
CA LEU A 190 0.40 11.81 -1.93
C LEU A 190 -0.01 12.82 -0.85
N ALA A 191 -1.03 13.65 -1.12
CA ALA A 191 -1.58 14.57 -0.15
C ALA A 191 -2.12 13.84 1.10
N ASP A 192 -2.91 12.77 0.92
CA ASP A 192 -3.47 11.98 2.01
C ASP A 192 -2.37 11.26 2.78
N ILE A 193 -1.44 10.60 2.07
CA ILE A 193 -0.27 9.93 2.68
C ILE A 193 0.53 10.91 3.54
N ASN A 194 0.78 12.12 3.04
CA ASN A 194 1.51 13.15 3.78
C ASN A 194 0.72 13.59 5.02
N SER A 195 -0.59 13.79 4.91
CA SER A 195 -1.44 14.18 6.03
C SER A 195 -1.43 13.13 7.15
N TYR A 196 -1.57 11.84 6.82
CA TYR A 196 -1.42 10.76 7.81
C TYR A 196 -0.03 10.72 8.43
N THR A 197 1.02 10.91 7.61
CA THR A 197 2.41 10.95 8.08
C THR A 197 2.64 12.11 9.05
N ASP A 198 2.06 13.28 8.79
CA ASP A 198 2.19 14.45 9.66
C ASP A 198 1.46 14.25 11.01
N ILE A 199 0.30 13.58 11.02
CA ILE A 199 -0.38 13.16 12.26
C ILE A 199 0.53 12.25 13.10
N ILE A 200 1.12 11.24 12.49
CA ILE A 200 2.03 10.30 13.16
C ILE A 200 3.26 11.04 13.73
N LYS A 201 3.82 11.94 12.94
CA LYS A 201 4.96 12.77 13.35
C LYS A 201 4.60 13.71 14.50
N LYS A 202 3.41 14.31 14.49
CA LYS A 202 2.91 15.14 15.59
C LYS A 202 2.77 14.33 16.87
N GLY A 203 2.32 13.07 16.78
CA GLY A 203 2.28 12.13 17.89
C GLY A 203 3.65 11.77 18.45
N GLY A 204 4.74 12.06 17.74
CA GLY A 204 6.13 11.76 18.17
C GLY A 204 6.72 10.49 17.54
N LEU A 205 6.13 9.95 16.48
CA LEU A 205 6.59 8.78 15.76
C LEU A 205 7.04 9.10 14.34
N ASN A 206 7.82 8.18 13.75
CA ASN A 206 8.17 8.20 12.33
C ASN A 206 7.38 7.11 11.61
N ALA A 207 6.54 7.45 10.65
CA ALA A 207 5.90 6.48 9.77
C ALA A 207 6.96 5.87 8.84
N VAL A 208 7.33 4.61 9.08
CA VAL A 208 8.32 3.88 8.30
C VAL A 208 7.66 2.87 7.35
N ILE A 209 6.44 2.45 7.66
CA ILE A 209 5.59 1.61 6.82
C ILE A 209 4.22 2.29 6.72
N ILE A 210 3.73 2.41 5.49
CA ILE A 210 2.37 2.88 5.19
C ILE A 210 1.74 1.84 4.26
N ASP A 211 0.62 1.29 4.67
CA ASP A 211 -0.14 0.28 3.94
C ASP A 211 -1.60 0.73 3.82
N VAL A 212 -2.42 -0.02 3.11
CA VAL A 212 -3.89 0.15 3.11
C VAL A 212 -4.51 -0.87 4.05
N LYS A 213 -5.52 -0.47 4.83
CA LYS A 213 -6.12 -1.32 5.89
C LYS A 213 -6.47 -2.73 5.43
N CYS A 214 -7.04 -2.87 4.24
CA CYS A 214 -7.42 -4.19 3.73
C CYS A 214 -6.20 -5.12 3.52
N PHE A 215 -5.06 -4.60 3.07
CA PHE A 215 -3.86 -5.43 2.89
C PHE A 215 -3.14 -5.71 4.22
N ALA A 216 -3.16 -4.75 5.14
CA ALA A 216 -2.68 -4.96 6.50
C ALA A 216 -3.49 -6.07 7.20
N LEU A 217 -4.83 -6.05 7.07
CA LEU A 217 -5.71 -7.09 7.61
C LEU A 217 -5.46 -8.45 6.93
N LYS A 218 -5.33 -8.47 5.59
CA LYS A 218 -4.96 -9.69 4.86
C LYS A 218 -3.66 -10.29 5.40
N SER A 219 -2.64 -9.46 5.58
CA SER A 219 -1.35 -9.92 6.10
C SER A 219 -1.48 -10.52 7.51
N ALA A 220 -2.34 -9.94 8.36
CA ALA A 220 -2.62 -10.49 9.68
C ALA A 220 -3.34 -11.85 9.59
N VAL A 221 -4.34 -11.99 8.71
CA VAL A 221 -5.05 -13.27 8.48
C VAL A 221 -4.09 -14.34 7.97
N ASP A 222 -3.20 -14.00 7.04
CA ASP A 222 -2.18 -14.94 6.54
C ASP A 222 -1.27 -15.44 7.68
N GLN A 223 -0.85 -14.55 8.58
CA GLN A 223 -0.03 -14.94 9.74
C GLN A 223 -0.80 -15.83 10.72
N ILE A 224 -2.07 -15.52 11.00
CA ILE A 224 -2.92 -16.34 11.86
C ILE A 224 -3.09 -17.74 11.28
N ASN A 225 -3.35 -17.85 9.99
CA ASN A 225 -3.52 -19.13 9.29
C ASN A 225 -2.23 -19.96 9.33
N GLN A 226 -1.06 -19.34 9.17
CA GLN A 226 0.22 -20.02 9.28
C GLN A 226 0.48 -20.55 10.71
N ILE A 227 0.11 -19.78 11.73
CA ILE A 227 0.31 -20.17 13.13
C ILE A 227 -0.68 -21.27 13.55
N SER A 228 -1.94 -21.19 13.11
CA SER A 228 -2.99 -22.14 13.49
C SER A 228 -2.90 -23.47 12.72
N GLY A 229 -2.09 -23.54 11.66
CA GLY A 229 -2.03 -24.70 10.79
C GLY A 229 -3.32 -24.93 9.99
N SER A 230 -4.21 -23.95 9.99
CA SER A 230 -5.50 -23.97 9.27
C SER A 230 -5.30 -23.63 7.80
N ILE A 231 -4.39 -24.33 7.14
CA ILE A 231 -4.33 -24.33 5.67
C ILE A 231 -5.40 -25.32 5.22
N GLU A 232 -6.67 -24.89 5.23
CA GLU A 232 -7.65 -25.56 4.42
C GLU A 232 -7.33 -25.27 2.96
N ASP A 233 -7.39 -26.30 2.11
CA ASP A 233 -7.19 -26.24 0.65
C ASP A 233 -8.29 -25.44 -0.08
N SER A 234 -8.83 -24.40 0.56
CA SER A 234 -9.81 -23.53 -0.11
C SER A 234 -9.06 -22.48 -0.92
N ASN A 235 -9.14 -22.61 -2.24
CA ASN A 235 -8.58 -21.61 -3.15
C ASN A 235 -9.30 -20.24 -3.04
N LEU A 236 -10.41 -20.16 -2.31
CA LEU A 236 -11.24 -18.96 -2.18
C LEU A 236 -11.39 -18.58 -0.70
N THR A 237 -10.98 -17.37 -0.35
CA THR A 237 -11.11 -16.82 1.01
C THR A 237 -11.80 -15.46 0.94
N ALA A 238 -12.72 -15.19 1.86
CA ALA A 238 -13.32 -13.88 2.05
C ALA A 238 -12.86 -13.29 3.38
N VAL A 239 -12.37 -12.06 3.34
CA VAL A 239 -12.05 -11.25 4.51
C VAL A 239 -13.08 -10.14 4.62
N LEU A 240 -13.83 -10.10 5.72
CA LEU A 240 -14.86 -9.12 5.98
C LEU A 240 -14.41 -8.23 7.15
N GLU A 241 -14.42 -6.93 6.96
CA GLU A 241 -14.22 -5.94 8.00
C GLU A 241 -15.54 -5.26 8.33
N PHE A 242 -15.87 -5.25 9.62
CA PHE A 242 -17.01 -4.52 10.18
C PHE A 242 -16.46 -3.50 11.18
N GLY A 243 -16.12 -2.32 10.68
CA GLY A 243 -15.56 -1.22 11.46
C GLY A 243 -16.58 -0.10 11.71
N LEU A 244 -16.22 0.85 12.56
CA LEU A 244 -17.03 2.05 12.79
C LEU A 244 -16.91 3.05 11.64
N ASP A 245 -15.71 3.20 11.10
CA ASP A 245 -15.43 4.22 10.08
C ASP A 245 -15.59 3.64 8.67
N GLU A 246 -15.36 2.35 8.49
CA GLU A 246 -15.46 1.69 7.18
C GLU A 246 -15.77 0.21 7.31
N ASN A 247 -16.56 -0.30 6.36
CA ASN A 247 -16.80 -1.72 6.17
C ASN A 247 -16.35 -2.11 4.77
N TYR A 248 -15.73 -3.27 4.62
CA TYR A 248 -15.38 -3.77 3.30
C TYR A 248 -15.30 -5.30 3.25
N VAL A 249 -15.37 -5.82 2.04
CA VAL A 249 -15.15 -7.23 1.74
C VAL A 249 -13.98 -7.34 0.79
N MET A 250 -13.02 -8.20 1.11
CA MET A 250 -11.96 -8.61 0.21
C MET A 250 -12.13 -10.08 -0.11
N ILE A 251 -12.23 -10.41 -1.38
CA ILE A 251 -12.28 -11.79 -1.86
C ILE A 251 -10.92 -12.14 -2.46
N LEU A 252 -10.33 -13.23 -1.99
CA LEU A 252 -9.03 -13.73 -2.39
C LEU A 252 -9.19 -15.07 -3.10
N TYR A 253 -8.57 -15.22 -4.25
CA TYR A 253 -8.43 -16.49 -4.95
C TYR A 253 -6.94 -16.85 -5.02
N GLU A 254 -6.58 -18.05 -4.55
CA GLU A 254 -5.17 -18.47 -4.42
C GLU A 254 -4.31 -17.40 -3.76
N ASN A 255 -4.85 -16.81 -2.69
CA ASN A 255 -4.23 -15.74 -1.91
C ASN A 255 -4.05 -14.38 -2.64
N ASN A 256 -4.57 -14.24 -3.86
CA ASN A 256 -4.56 -12.98 -4.61
C ASN A 256 -5.92 -12.28 -4.53
N PRO A 257 -5.98 -10.95 -4.34
CA PRO A 257 -7.24 -10.21 -4.32
C PRO A 257 -7.86 -10.21 -5.71
N ILE A 258 -9.12 -10.66 -5.81
CA ILE A 258 -9.90 -10.64 -7.05
C ILE A 258 -11.04 -9.64 -7.01
N ILE A 259 -11.56 -9.31 -5.83
CA ILE A 259 -12.60 -8.31 -5.61
C ILE A 259 -12.29 -7.56 -4.31
N THR A 260 -12.33 -6.22 -4.39
CA THR A 260 -12.09 -5.33 -3.25
C THR A 260 -13.17 -4.25 -3.11
N ASP A 261 -14.33 -4.48 -3.66
CA ASP A 261 -15.36 -3.45 -3.81
C ASP A 261 -16.62 -3.74 -3.00
N ILE A 262 -16.70 -3.31 -1.75
CA ILE A 262 -17.98 -2.87 -1.17
C ILE A 262 -17.64 -1.95 0.01
N PHE A 263 -17.87 -0.65 -0.15
CA PHE A 263 -17.71 0.32 0.92
C PHE A 263 -19.08 0.76 1.41
N ILE A 264 -19.48 0.26 2.58
CA ILE A 264 -20.64 0.78 3.31
C ILE A 264 -20.07 1.48 4.54
N ARG A 265 -20.47 2.72 4.80
CA ARG A 265 -20.10 3.39 6.06
C ARG A 265 -20.62 2.58 7.23
N GLY A 266 -19.86 2.49 8.31
CA GLY A 266 -20.17 1.65 9.47
C GLY A 266 -21.43 2.00 10.24
N GLN A 267 -22.22 2.98 9.78
CA GLN A 267 -23.45 3.44 10.42
C GLN A 267 -24.70 3.27 9.54
N ASP A 268 -24.59 2.73 8.35
CA ASP A 268 -25.72 2.44 7.46
C ASP A 268 -26.20 0.94 7.65
#